data_1b18297810355ede1b7e5dfe02ffa15d
#
_entry.id   1b18297810355ede1b7e5dfe02ffa15d
#
_cell.length_a   1.000
_cell.length_b   1.000
_cell.length_c   1.000
_cell.angle_alpha   90.00
_cell.angle_beta   90.00
_cell.angle_gamma   90.00
#
_symmetry.space_group_name_H-M   'P 1'
#
loop_
_entity.id
_entity.type
_entity.pdbx_description
1 polymer ?
#
loop_
_entity_poly.entity_id
_entity_poly.type
_entity_poly.pdbx_seq_one_letter_code
_entity_poly.pdbx_strand_id
1 'polypeptide(L)'
;MKKQEKIPVLTPSDLDEFHYKSIKWFPTISQTKHQYYHINRLESYIQKLNFPLPPHRKTVHDFIFLKKGKSQRSKGLNKYDFKESELFFLPAFQITEHESMEENTEGFYVHFDEKIFPFLPKNFLNDNYSFFKLQENPVLTLSKETQSYIEPILERLLFLYEDERETNINLVAMYLLSFFEEIKKDLQIEKKKTKNAFSQITEQFKNALALHIYQKQTIVDYADLLNISPNYLNKCVKNSINKTAQDLLNEMLILEAKTLLKFSNLQIAEIAVKLCDQTPSNFARFFKSQTGITPKEYLQQY
;
A
#
# COMPACT_ATOMS: atom_id res chain seq x y z
N MET A 1 -24.27 22.72 -2.27
CA MET A 1 -23.49 21.65 -2.92
C MET A 1 -22.03 21.83 -2.49
N LYS A 2 -21.52 21.01 -1.53
CA LYS A 2 -20.09 20.96 -1.24
C LYS A 2 -19.42 20.33 -2.47
N LYS A 3 -18.47 21.05 -3.09
CA LYS A 3 -17.56 20.45 -4.08
C LYS A 3 -16.92 19.24 -3.44
N GLN A 4 -17.17 18.05 -3.96
CA GLN A 4 -16.41 16.85 -3.59
C GLN A 4 -14.96 17.13 -3.98
N GLU A 5 -14.11 17.37 -2.99
CA GLU A 5 -12.69 17.52 -3.22
C GLU A 5 -12.16 16.20 -3.77
N LYS A 6 -11.51 16.29 -4.92
CA LYS A 6 -10.79 15.13 -5.48
C LYS A 6 -9.71 14.73 -4.50
N ILE A 7 -9.56 13.43 -4.24
CA ILE A 7 -8.40 12.97 -3.51
C ILE A 7 -7.15 13.38 -4.28
N PRO A 8 -6.29 14.19 -3.66
CA PRO A 8 -5.10 14.66 -4.33
C PRO A 8 -4.15 13.50 -4.64
N VAL A 9 -3.54 13.54 -5.82
CA VAL A 9 -2.42 12.69 -6.18
C VAL A 9 -1.17 13.55 -6.02
N LEU A 10 -0.38 13.25 -5.00
CA LEU A 10 0.77 14.06 -4.60
C LEU A 10 2.05 13.52 -5.24
N THR A 11 2.78 14.39 -5.91
CA THR A 11 4.18 14.14 -6.27
C THR A 11 5.10 14.44 -5.08
N PRO A 12 6.37 14.03 -5.09
CA PRO A 12 7.31 14.41 -4.03
C PRO A 12 7.34 15.92 -3.71
N SER A 13 7.21 16.77 -4.71
CA SER A 13 7.16 18.23 -4.54
C SER A 13 5.86 18.74 -3.88
N ASP A 14 4.76 18.01 -4.06
CA ASP A 14 3.47 18.38 -3.46
C ASP A 14 3.36 17.92 -2.00
N LEU A 15 4.12 16.89 -1.61
CA LEU A 15 4.10 16.32 -0.26
C LEU A 15 4.49 17.35 0.80
N ASP A 16 5.49 18.17 0.52
CA ASP A 16 5.94 19.19 1.45
C ASP A 16 4.86 20.24 1.68
N GLU A 17 4.25 20.74 0.62
CA GLU A 17 3.16 21.71 0.74
C GLU A 17 1.94 21.10 1.45
N PHE A 18 1.58 19.87 1.13
CA PHE A 18 0.42 19.20 1.69
C PHE A 18 0.57 18.89 3.19
N HIS A 19 1.73 18.40 3.60
CA HIS A 19 1.99 18.00 4.97
C HIS A 19 2.30 19.18 5.87
N TYR A 20 2.95 20.24 5.35
CA TYR A 20 3.51 21.34 6.16
C TYR A 20 2.90 22.71 5.85
N LYS A 21 1.85 22.78 5.03
CA LYS A 21 1.23 24.04 4.60
C LYS A 21 0.84 24.99 5.73
N SER A 22 0.49 24.46 6.90
CA SER A 22 0.11 25.26 8.08
C SER A 22 1.29 25.81 8.86
N ILE A 23 2.53 25.33 8.64
CA ILE A 23 3.66 25.55 9.53
C ILE A 23 4.75 26.41 8.89
N LYS A 24 4.71 26.70 7.59
CA LYS A 24 5.77 27.39 6.82
C LYS A 24 7.16 26.74 7.01
N TRP A 25 7.19 25.47 7.34
CA TRP A 25 8.42 24.71 7.44
C TRP A 25 8.58 23.85 6.19
N PHE A 26 9.69 24.06 5.52
CA PHE A 26 10.10 23.21 4.41
C PHE A 26 11.34 22.45 4.88
N PRO A 27 11.40 21.12 4.68
CA PRO A 27 12.66 20.43 4.88
C PRO A 27 13.72 21.14 4.04
N THR A 28 14.87 21.38 4.63
CA THR A 28 15.99 22.19 4.08
C THR A 28 16.63 21.58 2.83
N ILE A 29 15.88 20.78 2.09
CA ILE A 29 16.41 19.92 1.03
C ILE A 29 15.98 20.50 -0.29
N SER A 30 16.96 20.87 -1.11
CA SER A 30 16.72 21.37 -2.44
C SER A 30 16.00 20.32 -3.28
N GLN A 31 14.81 20.63 -3.75
CA GLN A 31 13.94 19.79 -4.57
C GLN A 31 14.63 19.21 -5.84
N THR A 32 15.78 19.76 -6.24
CA THR A 32 16.49 19.38 -7.45
C THR A 32 17.49 18.23 -7.27
N LYS A 33 18.00 18.01 -6.07
CA LYS A 33 19.02 16.96 -5.82
C LYS A 33 18.45 15.57 -5.59
N HIS A 34 17.24 15.45 -5.09
CA HIS A 34 16.67 14.19 -4.59
C HIS A 34 15.35 13.83 -5.27
N GLN A 35 15.29 13.97 -6.57
CA GLN A 35 14.10 13.73 -7.41
C GLN A 35 13.49 12.33 -7.21
N TYR A 36 14.29 11.33 -6.82
CA TYR A 36 13.91 9.92 -6.80
C TYR A 36 13.77 9.31 -5.40
N TYR A 37 14.25 9.96 -4.35
CA TYR A 37 14.07 9.46 -2.99
C TYR A 37 14.15 10.55 -1.95
N HIS A 38 13.54 10.28 -0.80
CA HIS A 38 13.60 11.10 0.41
C HIS A 38 13.70 10.19 1.61
N ILE A 39 14.47 10.59 2.60
CA ILE A 39 14.56 9.93 3.91
C ILE A 39 14.71 10.98 4.99
N ASN A 40 14.04 10.78 6.12
CA ASN A 40 14.23 11.59 7.32
C ASN A 40 13.96 10.76 8.59
N ARG A 41 14.44 11.27 9.71
CA ARG A 41 14.09 10.74 11.02
C ARG A 41 12.72 11.26 11.45
N LEU A 42 11.89 10.38 12.01
CA LEU A 42 10.54 10.73 12.47
C LEU A 42 10.58 11.78 13.58
N GLU A 43 11.46 11.61 14.56
CA GLU A 43 11.64 12.52 15.70
C GLU A 43 12.01 13.96 15.30
N SER A 44 12.53 14.14 14.09
CA SER A 44 12.93 15.49 13.60
C SER A 44 11.75 16.34 13.17
N TYR A 45 10.61 15.74 12.85
CA TYR A 45 9.49 16.47 12.24
C TYR A 45 8.11 16.13 12.78
N ILE A 46 7.95 15.05 13.57
CA ILE A 46 6.64 14.61 14.04
C ILE A 46 5.85 15.72 14.75
N GLN A 47 6.51 16.52 15.54
CA GLN A 47 5.90 17.66 16.26
C GLN A 47 5.40 18.76 15.32
N LYS A 48 5.78 18.72 14.04
CA LYS A 48 5.40 19.67 13.01
C LYS A 48 4.22 19.17 12.15
N LEU A 49 3.81 17.92 12.34
CA LEU A 49 2.68 17.33 11.64
C LEU A 49 1.41 17.47 12.47
N ASN A 50 0.33 17.85 11.79
CA ASN A 50 -1.00 17.88 12.39
C ASN A 50 -1.77 16.64 11.92
N PHE A 51 -1.95 15.67 12.79
CA PHE A 51 -2.77 14.49 12.52
C PHE A 51 -4.27 14.76 12.78
N PRO A 52 -5.19 14.12 12.03
CA PRO A 52 -4.93 13.20 10.94
C PRO A 52 -4.48 13.91 9.66
N LEU A 53 -3.53 13.32 8.93
CA LEU A 53 -3.26 13.74 7.55
C LEU A 53 -4.39 13.22 6.66
N PRO A 54 -5.07 14.11 5.89
CA PRO A 54 -6.23 13.73 5.13
C PRO A 54 -5.94 12.71 4.02
N PRO A 55 -6.98 12.04 3.47
CA PRO A 55 -6.82 11.05 2.41
C PRO A 55 -6.09 11.61 1.19
N HIS A 56 -5.06 10.91 0.75
CA HIS A 56 -4.26 11.25 -0.43
C HIS A 56 -3.67 10.02 -1.10
N ARG A 57 -3.16 10.19 -2.33
CA ARG A 57 -2.31 9.21 -3.03
C ARG A 57 -0.93 9.82 -3.22
N LYS A 58 0.08 8.99 -3.32
CA LYS A 58 1.44 9.42 -3.71
C LYS A 58 1.85 8.73 -5.00
N THR A 59 2.60 9.41 -5.83
CA THR A 59 3.18 8.83 -7.05
C THR A 59 4.39 7.94 -6.77
N VAL A 60 4.84 7.91 -5.53
CA VAL A 60 6.02 7.20 -5.03
C VAL A 60 5.63 6.13 -4.03
N HIS A 61 6.46 5.11 -3.88
CA HIS A 61 6.39 4.16 -2.77
C HIS A 61 6.89 4.83 -1.50
N ASP A 62 6.33 4.45 -0.35
CA ASP A 62 6.86 4.90 0.94
C ASP A 62 6.81 3.80 2.00
N PHE A 63 7.67 3.93 3.00
CA PHE A 63 7.59 3.14 4.20
C PHE A 63 7.95 3.95 5.44
N ILE A 64 7.43 3.50 6.57
CA ILE A 64 7.74 4.00 7.90
C ILE A 64 8.28 2.83 8.71
N PHE A 65 9.48 2.95 9.26
CA PHE A 65 10.06 2.01 10.21
C PHE A 65 10.05 2.64 11.60
N LEU A 66 9.40 1.98 12.58
CA LEU A 66 9.34 2.43 13.96
C LEU A 66 10.38 1.73 14.82
N LYS A 67 11.32 2.52 15.37
CA LYS A 67 12.25 2.08 16.41
C LYS A 67 11.63 2.21 17.80
N LYS A 68 10.64 3.12 17.95
CA LYS A 68 9.90 3.38 19.19
C LYS A 68 8.57 4.05 18.88
N GLY A 69 7.58 3.85 19.73
CA GLY A 69 6.28 4.48 19.63
C GLY A 69 5.27 3.65 18.83
N LYS A 70 4.15 4.30 18.48
CA LYS A 70 3.04 3.69 17.74
C LYS A 70 2.48 4.67 16.74
N SER A 71 1.88 4.12 15.70
CA SER A 71 1.21 4.90 14.67
C SER A 71 0.02 4.14 14.10
N GLN A 72 -0.97 4.88 13.59
CA GLN A 72 -2.12 4.33 12.87
C GLN A 72 -2.21 4.96 11.50
N ARG A 73 -2.22 4.12 10.47
CA ARG A 73 -2.28 4.56 9.06
C ARG A 73 -3.18 3.65 8.24
N SER A 74 -3.86 4.20 7.24
CA SER A 74 -4.68 3.41 6.34
C SER A 74 -3.93 3.00 5.06
N LYS A 75 -4.34 1.85 4.49
CA LYS A 75 -4.07 1.44 3.12
C LYS A 75 -5.41 1.11 2.46
N GLY A 76 -5.84 1.94 1.52
CA GLY A 76 -7.21 1.90 1.01
C GLY A 76 -8.22 2.23 2.11
N LEU A 77 -9.16 1.32 2.34
CA LEU A 77 -10.20 1.48 3.37
C LEU A 77 -9.82 0.87 4.72
N ASN A 78 -8.75 0.09 4.79
CA ASN A 78 -8.36 -0.61 6.00
C ASN A 78 -7.37 0.26 6.79
N LYS A 79 -7.62 0.35 8.11
CA LYS A 79 -6.73 0.99 9.07
C LYS A 79 -5.83 -0.06 9.71
N TYR A 80 -4.59 0.31 9.94
CA TYR A 80 -3.56 -0.55 10.52
C TYR A 80 -2.86 0.20 11.63
N ASP A 81 -2.81 -0.45 12.80
CA ASP A 81 -1.95 -0.04 13.90
C ASP A 81 -0.59 -0.72 13.71
N PHE A 82 0.47 0.04 13.90
CA PHE A 82 1.84 -0.50 13.91
C PHE A 82 2.69 0.20 14.97
N LYS A 83 3.69 -0.50 15.46
CA LYS A 83 4.44 -0.12 16.65
C LYS A 83 5.94 -0.39 16.49
N GLU A 84 6.66 -0.23 17.58
CA GLU A 84 8.09 -0.55 17.69
C GLU A 84 8.43 -1.90 17.04
N SER A 85 9.53 -1.94 16.30
CA SER A 85 10.00 -3.09 15.52
C SER A 85 9.15 -3.44 14.31
N GLU A 86 8.25 -2.57 13.91
CA GLU A 86 7.39 -2.78 12.75
C GLU A 86 7.65 -1.74 11.65
N LEU A 87 7.46 -2.20 10.43
CA LEU A 87 7.55 -1.40 9.22
C LEU A 87 6.18 -1.38 8.55
N PHE A 88 5.69 -0.16 8.20
CA PHE A 88 4.51 0.02 7.38
C PHE A 88 4.93 0.40 5.97
N PHE A 89 4.61 -0.44 4.97
CA PHE A 89 4.96 -0.22 3.57
C PHE A 89 3.73 0.17 2.75
N LEU A 90 3.81 1.28 2.00
CA LEU A 90 2.75 1.75 1.13
C LEU A 90 3.22 1.83 -0.33
N PRO A 91 2.70 0.96 -1.22
CA PRO A 91 2.95 1.07 -2.64
C PRO A 91 2.44 2.39 -3.23
N ALA A 92 3.08 2.84 -4.32
CA ALA A 92 2.65 4.02 -5.06
C ALA A 92 1.17 3.93 -5.50
N PHE A 93 0.52 5.07 -5.63
CA PHE A 93 -0.88 5.24 -6.02
C PHE A 93 -1.93 4.65 -5.08
N GLN A 94 -1.52 4.07 -3.93
CA GLN A 94 -2.46 3.67 -2.90
C GLN A 94 -3.04 4.89 -2.18
N ILE A 95 -4.35 4.82 -1.87
CA ILE A 95 -4.97 5.80 -0.99
C ILE A 95 -4.50 5.51 0.43
N THR A 96 -4.11 6.55 1.12
CA THR A 96 -3.71 6.49 2.53
C THR A 96 -4.25 7.69 3.27
N GLU A 97 -4.54 7.48 4.53
CA GLU A 97 -4.80 8.49 5.54
C GLU A 97 -3.90 8.16 6.72
N HIS A 98 -3.20 9.13 7.27
CA HIS A 98 -2.36 8.92 8.43
C HIS A 98 -3.09 9.48 9.65
N GLU A 99 -3.69 8.59 10.41
CA GLU A 99 -4.63 8.92 11.48
C GLU A 99 -3.92 9.56 12.68
N SER A 100 -2.84 8.90 13.12
CA SER A 100 -2.11 9.33 14.30
C SER A 100 -0.69 8.78 14.35
N MET A 101 0.17 9.46 15.09
CA MET A 101 1.50 9.01 15.48
C MET A 101 1.81 9.58 16.87
N GLU A 102 2.37 8.78 17.78
CA GLU A 102 2.74 9.22 19.11
C GLU A 102 3.88 10.23 19.04
N GLU A 103 3.86 11.29 19.87
CA GLU A 103 4.86 12.37 19.86
C GLU A 103 6.29 11.90 20.15
N ASN A 104 6.44 10.81 20.90
CA ASN A 104 7.72 10.21 21.25
C ASN A 104 8.19 9.13 20.26
N THR A 105 7.61 9.10 19.06
CA THR A 105 7.96 8.13 18.02
C THR A 105 9.32 8.43 17.44
N GLU A 106 10.15 7.39 17.35
CA GLU A 106 11.49 7.42 16.75
C GLU A 106 11.57 6.41 15.61
N GLY A 107 12.32 6.73 14.57
CA GLY A 107 12.49 5.85 13.42
C GLY A 107 12.72 6.61 12.12
N PHE A 108 12.34 5.99 11.01
CA PHE A 108 12.59 6.52 9.67
C PHE A 108 11.33 6.56 8.84
N TYR A 109 11.16 7.63 8.08
CA TYR A 109 10.27 7.74 6.95
C TYR A 109 11.10 7.78 5.67
N VAL A 110 10.72 6.97 4.70
CA VAL A 110 11.39 6.92 3.39
C VAL A 110 10.33 6.93 2.31
N HIS A 111 10.56 7.71 1.25
CA HIS A 111 9.84 7.50 -0.01
C HIS A 111 10.80 7.45 -1.21
N PHE A 112 10.39 6.75 -2.29
CA PHE A 112 11.19 6.63 -3.49
C PHE A 112 10.33 6.36 -4.73
N ASP A 113 10.81 6.83 -5.89
CA ASP A 113 10.27 6.53 -7.21
C ASP A 113 10.97 5.28 -7.78
N GLU A 114 10.25 4.39 -8.46
CA GLU A 114 10.84 3.20 -9.12
C GLU A 114 11.93 3.57 -10.14
N LYS A 115 11.92 4.78 -10.67
CA LYS A 115 12.96 5.30 -11.59
C LYS A 115 14.35 5.34 -10.97
N ILE A 116 14.47 5.22 -9.65
CA ILE A 116 15.76 5.07 -8.98
C ILE A 116 16.47 3.76 -9.38
N PHE A 117 15.75 2.79 -9.95
CA PHE A 117 16.26 1.48 -10.36
C PHE A 117 16.27 1.31 -11.89
N PRO A 118 16.99 2.15 -12.69
CA PRO A 118 16.94 2.09 -14.14
C PRO A 118 17.51 0.79 -14.73
N PHE A 119 18.26 0.04 -13.92
CA PHE A 119 18.91 -1.22 -14.29
C PHE A 119 18.07 -2.46 -14.00
N LEU A 120 16.91 -2.32 -13.35
CA LEU A 120 16.03 -3.46 -13.07
C LEU A 120 15.00 -3.67 -14.20
N PRO A 121 14.62 -4.92 -14.46
CA PRO A 121 13.51 -5.22 -15.35
C PRO A 121 12.22 -4.58 -14.86
N LYS A 122 11.33 -4.26 -15.80
CA LYS A 122 9.98 -3.78 -15.47
C LYS A 122 9.27 -4.78 -14.56
N ASN A 123 8.55 -4.30 -13.56
CA ASN A 123 7.85 -5.07 -12.53
C ASN A 123 8.76 -5.88 -11.57
N PHE A 124 10.07 -5.75 -11.63
CA PHE A 124 10.99 -6.50 -10.78
C PHE A 124 10.64 -6.41 -9.29
N LEU A 125 10.31 -5.20 -8.80
CA LEU A 125 9.97 -4.99 -7.39
C LEU A 125 8.69 -5.75 -7.01
N ASN A 126 7.64 -5.67 -7.81
CA ASN A 126 6.38 -6.38 -7.58
C ASN A 126 6.52 -7.91 -7.63
N ASP A 127 7.40 -8.41 -8.51
CA ASP A 127 7.60 -9.85 -8.69
C ASP A 127 8.44 -10.45 -7.56
N ASN A 128 9.41 -9.71 -7.02
CA ASN A 128 10.37 -10.20 -6.04
C ASN A 128 10.03 -9.88 -4.59
N TYR A 129 9.24 -8.83 -4.33
CA TYR A 129 8.93 -8.36 -2.98
C TYR A 129 7.42 -8.24 -2.77
N SER A 130 6.87 -9.05 -1.86
CA SER A 130 5.43 -9.10 -1.62
C SER A 130 4.86 -7.79 -1.06
N PHE A 131 5.64 -7.03 -0.31
CA PHE A 131 5.19 -5.77 0.30
C PHE A 131 4.91 -4.65 -0.72
N PHE A 132 5.35 -4.80 -1.98
CA PHE A 132 4.92 -3.91 -3.08
C PHE A 132 3.52 -4.25 -3.61
N LYS A 133 2.98 -5.42 -3.27
CA LYS A 133 1.67 -5.84 -3.78
C LYS A 133 0.53 -5.11 -3.06
N LEU A 134 -0.48 -4.74 -3.83
CA LEU A 134 -1.60 -3.94 -3.35
C LEU A 134 -2.41 -4.61 -2.24
N GLN A 135 -2.50 -5.93 -2.27
CA GLN A 135 -3.35 -6.74 -1.40
C GLN A 135 -2.64 -7.28 -0.15
N GLU A 136 -1.33 -7.15 -0.07
CA GLU A 136 -0.57 -7.65 1.08
C GLU A 136 -0.76 -6.75 2.31
N ASN A 137 -0.61 -7.36 3.48
CA ASN A 137 -0.54 -6.61 4.74
C ASN A 137 0.61 -5.60 4.64
N PRO A 138 0.35 -4.29 4.86
CA PRO A 138 1.40 -3.28 4.84
C PRO A 138 2.32 -3.33 6.06
N VAL A 139 1.91 -4.00 7.15
CA VAL A 139 2.68 -4.08 8.39
C VAL A 139 3.56 -5.32 8.36
N LEU A 140 4.84 -5.11 8.57
CA LEU A 140 5.88 -6.13 8.66
C LEU A 140 6.53 -6.06 10.03
N THR A 141 6.45 -7.13 10.81
CA THR A 141 7.17 -7.24 12.08
C THR A 141 8.59 -7.72 11.80
N LEU A 142 9.58 -6.97 12.28
CA LEU A 142 10.99 -7.26 12.03
C LEU A 142 11.65 -7.89 13.26
N SER A 143 12.44 -8.94 13.03
CA SER A 143 13.28 -9.54 14.06
C SER A 143 14.36 -8.56 14.52
N LYS A 144 14.86 -8.72 15.74
CA LYS A 144 15.98 -7.91 16.24
C LYS A 144 17.23 -8.04 15.37
N GLU A 145 17.43 -9.21 14.80
CA GLU A 145 18.53 -9.48 13.89
C GLU A 145 18.39 -8.63 12.62
N THR A 146 17.23 -8.68 11.96
CA THR A 146 16.96 -7.86 10.76
C THR A 146 17.09 -6.37 11.06
N GLN A 147 16.58 -5.91 12.20
CA GLN A 147 16.72 -4.50 12.62
C GLN A 147 18.19 -4.09 12.72
N SER A 148 19.07 -4.94 13.27
CA SER A 148 20.50 -4.66 13.37
C SER A 148 21.20 -4.49 12.01
N TYR A 149 20.66 -5.11 10.95
CA TYR A 149 21.19 -4.98 9.59
C TYR A 149 20.60 -3.79 8.84
N ILE A 150 19.31 -3.48 9.01
CA ILE A 150 18.68 -2.40 8.26
C ILE A 150 18.97 -1.01 8.85
N GLU A 151 19.17 -0.88 10.16
CA GLU A 151 19.47 0.42 10.77
C GLU A 151 20.71 1.08 10.18
N PRO A 152 21.86 0.41 10.03
CA PRO A 152 23.03 0.99 9.38
C PRO A 152 22.79 1.37 7.91
N ILE A 153 21.93 0.63 7.22
CA ILE A 153 21.54 0.94 5.83
C ILE A 153 20.74 2.25 5.78
N LEU A 154 19.74 2.39 6.68
CA LEU A 154 18.93 3.60 6.75
C LEU A 154 19.75 4.82 7.19
N GLU A 155 20.69 4.66 8.14
CA GLU A 155 21.63 5.71 8.52
C GLU A 155 22.53 6.13 7.35
N ARG A 156 22.99 5.16 6.56
CA ARG A 156 23.79 5.45 5.36
C ARG A 156 22.99 6.17 4.29
N LEU A 157 21.74 5.76 4.06
CA LEU A 157 20.83 6.46 3.16
C LEU A 157 20.56 7.90 3.61
N LEU A 158 20.37 8.12 4.91
CA LEU A 158 20.18 9.45 5.48
C LEU A 158 21.42 10.32 5.29
N PHE A 159 22.62 9.78 5.59
CA PHE A 159 23.86 10.48 5.35
C PHE A 159 24.04 10.89 3.88
N LEU A 160 23.74 9.98 2.93
CA LEU A 160 23.80 10.27 1.49
C LEU A 160 22.77 11.32 1.06
N TYR A 161 21.63 11.36 1.74
CA TYR A 161 20.58 12.34 1.49
C TYR A 161 20.96 13.75 1.98
N GLU A 162 21.59 13.85 3.15
CA GLU A 162 22.02 15.11 3.77
C GLU A 162 23.33 15.65 3.15
N ASP A 163 24.10 14.82 2.47
CA ASP A 163 25.35 15.24 1.83
C ASP A 163 25.07 16.19 0.67
N GLU A 164 25.56 17.42 0.74
CA GLU A 164 25.37 18.45 -0.27
C GLU A 164 26.13 18.18 -1.58
N ARG A 165 27.06 17.22 -1.59
CA ARG A 165 27.78 16.78 -2.78
C ARG A 165 26.85 16.03 -3.73
N GLU A 166 27.30 15.88 -4.99
CA GLU A 166 26.55 15.10 -5.98
C GLU A 166 26.28 13.68 -5.47
N THR A 167 25.00 13.34 -5.33
CA THR A 167 24.60 12.04 -4.81
C THR A 167 24.72 10.98 -5.90
N ASN A 168 25.47 9.92 -5.62
CA ASN A 168 25.49 8.75 -6.50
C ASN A 168 24.16 7.98 -6.35
N ILE A 169 23.23 8.23 -7.26
CA ILE A 169 21.89 7.64 -7.24
C ILE A 169 21.93 6.10 -7.35
N ASN A 170 22.91 5.53 -8.07
CA ASN A 170 23.07 4.08 -8.15
C ASN A 170 23.44 3.48 -6.79
N LEU A 171 24.26 4.19 -6.00
CA LEU A 171 24.62 3.77 -4.65
C LEU A 171 23.38 3.74 -3.74
N VAL A 172 22.53 4.76 -3.83
CA VAL A 172 21.25 4.82 -3.09
C VAL A 172 20.35 3.66 -3.50
N ALA A 173 20.21 3.38 -4.80
CA ALA A 173 19.44 2.26 -5.31
C ALA A 173 19.95 0.90 -4.76
N MET A 174 21.25 0.70 -4.69
CA MET A 174 21.84 -0.53 -4.13
C MET A 174 21.57 -0.67 -2.63
N TYR A 175 21.63 0.42 -1.84
CA TYR A 175 21.27 0.39 -0.42
C TYR A 175 19.76 0.10 -0.22
N LEU A 176 18.88 0.66 -1.04
CA LEU A 176 17.45 0.33 -0.99
C LEU A 176 17.19 -1.14 -1.33
N LEU A 177 17.85 -1.69 -2.34
CA LEU A 177 17.74 -3.12 -2.66
C LEU A 177 18.28 -4.00 -1.52
N SER A 178 19.42 -3.63 -0.91
CA SER A 178 19.96 -4.33 0.25
C SER A 178 18.96 -4.31 1.42
N PHE A 179 18.33 -3.17 1.67
CA PHE A 179 17.27 -3.03 2.67
C PHE A 179 16.09 -3.99 2.35
N PHE A 180 15.64 -4.06 1.09
CA PHE A 180 14.53 -4.95 0.71
C PHE A 180 14.89 -6.44 0.86
N GLU A 181 16.12 -6.84 0.55
CA GLU A 181 16.56 -8.21 0.75
C GLU A 181 16.67 -8.59 2.23
N GLU A 182 17.10 -7.67 3.10
CA GLU A 182 17.14 -7.92 4.55
C GLU A 182 15.73 -8.12 5.13
N ILE A 183 14.79 -7.23 4.86
CA ILE A 183 13.42 -7.35 5.39
C ILE A 183 12.66 -8.56 4.81
N LYS A 184 12.99 -9.00 3.60
CA LYS A 184 12.41 -10.17 2.95
C LYS A 184 12.67 -11.48 3.73
N LYS A 185 13.73 -11.55 4.52
CA LYS A 185 14.05 -12.70 5.34
C LYS A 185 12.96 -12.98 6.38
N ASP A 186 12.49 -11.96 7.07
CA ASP A 186 11.43 -12.10 8.06
C ASP A 186 10.09 -12.52 7.41
N LEU A 187 9.76 -12.00 6.25
CA LEU A 187 8.59 -12.43 5.47
C LEU A 187 8.65 -13.92 5.06
N GLN A 188 9.84 -14.42 4.75
CA GLN A 188 10.01 -15.84 4.41
C GLN A 188 9.83 -16.75 5.62
N ILE A 189 10.18 -16.28 6.80
CA ILE A 189 9.98 -17.03 8.07
C ILE A 189 8.47 -17.14 8.35
N GLU A 190 7.71 -16.08 8.20
CA GLU A 190 6.25 -16.10 8.35
C GLU A 190 5.59 -17.02 7.30
N LYS A 191 6.01 -16.93 6.04
CA LYS A 191 5.49 -17.78 4.95
C LYS A 191 5.85 -19.25 5.11
N LYS A 192 6.98 -19.59 5.72
CA LYS A 192 7.34 -20.99 6.04
C LYS A 192 6.44 -21.62 7.08
N LYS A 193 5.88 -20.83 8.01
CA LYS A 193 4.91 -21.32 9.02
C LYS A 193 3.54 -21.68 8.43
N THR A 194 3.21 -21.19 7.23
CA THR A 194 1.88 -21.32 6.60
C THR A 194 1.85 -22.15 5.31
N LYS A 195 2.96 -22.73 4.87
CA LYS A 195 3.03 -23.43 3.57
C LYS A 195 2.39 -24.82 3.60
N ASN A 196 1.08 -24.86 3.29
CA ASN A 196 0.51 -26.01 2.58
C ASN A 196 0.14 -25.59 1.14
N ALA A 197 -0.06 -26.55 0.23
CA ALA A 197 -0.36 -26.31 -1.16
C ALA A 197 -1.64 -25.44 -1.33
N PHE A 198 -2.61 -25.56 -0.42
CA PHE A 198 -3.84 -24.79 -0.43
C PHE A 198 -3.59 -23.30 -0.17
N SER A 199 -2.72 -22.97 0.79
CA SER A 199 -2.35 -21.59 1.09
C SER A 199 -1.62 -20.94 -0.08
N GLN A 200 -0.76 -21.66 -0.79
CA GLN A 200 -0.06 -21.14 -1.96
C GLN A 200 -1.04 -20.79 -3.10
N ILE A 201 -1.96 -21.66 -3.42
CA ILE A 201 -2.99 -21.40 -4.46
C ILE A 201 -3.89 -20.23 -4.04
N THR A 202 -4.27 -20.15 -2.76
CA THR A 202 -5.08 -19.05 -2.24
C THR A 202 -4.37 -17.71 -2.37
N GLU A 203 -3.07 -17.65 -2.08
CA GLU A 203 -2.27 -16.42 -2.27
C GLU A 203 -2.11 -16.06 -3.76
N GLN A 204 -1.88 -17.05 -4.63
CA GLN A 204 -1.87 -16.80 -6.07
C GLN A 204 -3.20 -16.23 -6.56
N PHE A 205 -4.33 -16.76 -6.06
CA PHE A 205 -5.66 -16.26 -6.38
C PHE A 205 -5.88 -14.83 -5.89
N LYS A 206 -5.50 -14.49 -4.65
CA LYS A 206 -5.57 -13.12 -4.15
C LYS A 206 -4.76 -12.14 -5.01
N ASN A 207 -3.55 -12.54 -5.41
CA ASN A 207 -2.72 -11.74 -6.31
C ASN A 207 -3.38 -11.56 -7.69
N ALA A 208 -3.96 -12.63 -8.24
CA ALA A 208 -4.68 -12.57 -9.50
C ALA A 208 -5.91 -11.65 -9.42
N LEU A 209 -6.67 -11.70 -8.32
CA LEU A 209 -7.77 -10.77 -8.06
C LEU A 209 -7.28 -9.32 -8.11
N ALA A 210 -6.20 -9.02 -7.39
CA ALA A 210 -5.63 -7.67 -7.35
C ALA A 210 -5.22 -7.12 -8.73
N LEU A 211 -4.64 -7.97 -9.56
CA LEU A 211 -4.12 -7.58 -10.87
C LEU A 211 -5.20 -7.50 -11.94
N HIS A 212 -6.25 -8.31 -11.84
CA HIS A 212 -7.19 -8.54 -12.94
C HIS A 212 -8.65 -8.23 -12.61
N ILE A 213 -8.96 -7.63 -11.45
CA ILE A 213 -10.32 -7.38 -10.97
C ILE A 213 -11.20 -6.58 -11.97
N TYR A 214 -10.57 -5.73 -12.78
CA TYR A 214 -11.26 -4.96 -13.82
C TYR A 214 -11.41 -5.68 -15.16
N GLN A 215 -10.81 -6.87 -15.31
CA GLN A 215 -10.75 -7.60 -16.58
C GLN A 215 -11.39 -8.99 -16.48
N LYS A 216 -11.40 -9.57 -15.30
CA LYS A 216 -11.88 -10.93 -15.02
C LYS A 216 -12.93 -10.90 -13.91
N GLN A 217 -14.08 -11.49 -14.19
CA GLN A 217 -15.25 -11.31 -13.34
C GLN A 217 -15.81 -12.63 -12.78
N THR A 218 -15.29 -13.76 -13.24
CA THR A 218 -15.78 -15.08 -12.84
C THR A 218 -14.69 -15.94 -12.21
N ILE A 219 -15.09 -16.86 -11.34
CA ILE A 219 -14.15 -17.83 -10.75
C ILE A 219 -13.51 -18.71 -11.80
N VAL A 220 -14.21 -18.97 -12.91
CA VAL A 220 -13.67 -19.73 -14.05
C VAL A 220 -12.48 -18.99 -14.67
N ASP A 221 -12.60 -17.69 -14.93
CA ASP A 221 -11.52 -16.87 -15.49
C ASP A 221 -10.24 -16.92 -14.63
N TYR A 222 -10.41 -16.90 -13.31
CA TYR A 222 -9.27 -16.97 -12.39
C TYR A 222 -8.69 -18.38 -12.25
N ALA A 223 -9.54 -19.41 -12.29
CA ALA A 223 -9.10 -20.79 -12.28
C ALA A 223 -8.28 -21.11 -13.55
N ASP A 224 -8.73 -20.66 -14.71
CA ASP A 224 -8.01 -20.78 -15.99
C ASP A 224 -6.66 -20.04 -15.93
N LEU A 225 -6.63 -18.81 -15.37
CA LEU A 225 -5.39 -18.04 -15.19
C LEU A 225 -4.36 -18.78 -14.33
N LEU A 226 -4.84 -19.54 -13.34
CA LEU A 226 -4.00 -20.32 -12.43
C LEU A 226 -3.73 -21.75 -12.92
N ASN A 227 -4.27 -22.14 -14.10
CA ASN A 227 -4.19 -23.48 -14.67
C ASN A 227 -4.71 -24.58 -13.72
N ILE A 228 -5.83 -24.33 -13.06
CA ILE A 228 -6.50 -25.26 -12.15
C ILE A 228 -8.01 -25.28 -12.39
N SER A 229 -8.72 -26.30 -11.87
CA SER A 229 -10.16 -26.30 -11.93
C SER A 229 -10.80 -25.34 -10.93
N PRO A 230 -12.00 -24.75 -11.24
CA PRO A 230 -12.75 -23.90 -10.31
C PRO A 230 -13.05 -24.61 -8.97
N ASN A 231 -13.37 -25.91 -9.02
CA ASN A 231 -13.62 -26.72 -7.83
C ASN A 231 -12.37 -26.84 -6.95
N TYR A 232 -11.19 -27.03 -7.57
CA TYR A 232 -9.93 -27.10 -6.83
C TYR A 232 -9.57 -25.74 -6.22
N LEU A 233 -9.74 -24.64 -6.97
CA LEU A 233 -9.57 -23.29 -6.45
C LEU A 233 -10.45 -23.05 -5.23
N ASN A 234 -11.74 -23.38 -5.32
CA ASN A 234 -12.66 -23.22 -4.18
C ASN A 234 -12.25 -24.07 -2.98
N LYS A 235 -11.80 -25.31 -3.19
CA LYS A 235 -11.26 -26.19 -2.16
C LYS A 235 -10.04 -25.56 -1.47
N CYS A 236 -9.11 -24.98 -2.24
CA CYS A 236 -7.92 -24.34 -1.72
C CYS A 236 -8.27 -23.14 -0.82
N VAL A 237 -9.13 -22.24 -1.30
CA VAL A 237 -9.57 -21.05 -0.55
C VAL A 237 -10.28 -21.47 0.74
N LYS A 238 -11.20 -22.43 0.66
CA LYS A 238 -11.97 -22.91 1.82
C LYS A 238 -11.08 -23.54 2.89
N ASN A 239 -10.07 -24.33 2.49
CA ASN A 239 -9.15 -24.94 3.45
C ASN A 239 -8.13 -23.95 4.04
N SER A 240 -7.84 -22.85 3.34
CA SER A 240 -6.86 -21.86 3.80
C SER A 240 -7.45 -20.79 4.71
N ILE A 241 -8.64 -20.28 4.38
CA ILE A 241 -9.24 -19.10 5.04
C ILE A 241 -10.71 -19.28 5.40
N ASN A 242 -11.26 -20.48 5.27
CA ASN A 242 -12.65 -20.83 5.57
C ASN A 242 -13.70 -19.97 4.82
N LYS A 243 -13.38 -19.53 3.61
CA LYS A 243 -14.26 -18.79 2.69
C LYS A 243 -14.33 -19.50 1.35
N THR A 244 -15.38 -19.25 0.56
CA THR A 244 -15.40 -19.69 -0.81
C THR A 244 -14.54 -18.75 -1.70
N ALA A 245 -14.12 -19.24 -2.86
CA ALA A 245 -13.45 -18.39 -3.85
C ALA A 245 -14.36 -17.23 -4.31
N GLN A 246 -15.68 -17.50 -4.42
CA GLN A 246 -16.68 -16.47 -4.76
C GLN A 246 -16.80 -15.40 -3.68
N ASP A 247 -16.76 -15.77 -2.39
CA ASP A 247 -16.79 -14.78 -1.29
C ASP A 247 -15.58 -13.84 -1.39
N LEU A 248 -14.39 -14.39 -1.66
CA LEU A 248 -13.18 -13.60 -1.78
C LEU A 248 -13.21 -12.66 -3.00
N LEU A 249 -13.75 -13.11 -4.13
CA LEU A 249 -13.99 -12.26 -5.30
C LEU A 249 -14.99 -11.14 -4.97
N ASN A 250 -16.09 -11.47 -4.31
CA ASN A 250 -17.12 -10.50 -3.93
C ASN A 250 -16.56 -9.45 -2.95
N GLU A 251 -15.79 -9.87 -1.95
CA GLU A 251 -15.11 -8.96 -1.01
C GLU A 251 -14.18 -7.99 -1.75
N MET A 252 -13.43 -8.48 -2.74
CA MET A 252 -12.57 -7.64 -3.55
C MET A 252 -13.36 -6.64 -4.40
N LEU A 253 -14.41 -7.09 -5.08
CA LEU A 253 -15.28 -6.22 -5.87
C LEU A 253 -15.90 -5.11 -5.00
N ILE A 254 -16.34 -5.46 -3.80
CA ILE A 254 -16.89 -4.48 -2.85
C ILE A 254 -15.83 -3.51 -2.34
N LEU A 255 -14.62 -3.98 -2.06
CA LEU A 255 -13.51 -3.10 -1.67
C LEU A 255 -13.19 -2.09 -2.77
N GLU A 256 -13.07 -2.54 -4.02
CA GLU A 256 -12.84 -1.66 -5.17
C GLU A 256 -14.02 -0.72 -5.41
N ALA A 257 -15.26 -1.21 -5.30
CA ALA A 257 -16.46 -0.38 -5.43
C ALA A 257 -16.49 0.74 -4.39
N LYS A 258 -16.25 0.43 -3.11
CA LYS A 258 -16.17 1.41 -2.02
C LYS A 258 -15.05 2.43 -2.28
N THR A 259 -13.89 1.97 -2.74
CA THR A 259 -12.76 2.83 -3.10
C THR A 259 -13.12 3.78 -4.24
N LEU A 260 -13.73 3.28 -5.32
CA LEU A 260 -14.16 4.13 -6.43
C LEU A 260 -15.27 5.10 -6.03
N LEU A 261 -16.26 4.64 -5.27
CA LEU A 261 -17.33 5.50 -4.75
C LEU A 261 -16.77 6.64 -3.90
N LYS A 262 -15.86 6.35 -2.99
CA LYS A 262 -15.31 7.35 -2.06
C LYS A 262 -14.32 8.29 -2.75
N PHE A 263 -13.52 7.79 -3.68
CA PHE A 263 -12.27 8.40 -4.10
C PHE A 263 -12.16 8.70 -5.60
N SER A 264 -13.19 8.40 -6.40
CA SER A 264 -13.22 8.77 -7.81
C SER A 264 -14.39 9.71 -8.13
N ASN A 265 -14.34 10.33 -9.32
CA ASN A 265 -15.46 11.12 -9.83
C ASN A 265 -16.44 10.28 -10.67
N LEU A 266 -16.31 8.96 -10.66
CA LEU A 266 -17.15 8.08 -11.44
C LEU A 266 -18.57 8.06 -10.87
N GLN A 267 -19.56 8.06 -11.77
CA GLN A 267 -20.95 7.82 -11.37
C GLN A 267 -21.15 6.35 -10.99
N ILE A 268 -22.16 6.05 -10.19
CA ILE A 268 -22.48 4.67 -9.79
C ILE A 268 -22.67 3.76 -11.02
N ALA A 269 -23.24 4.30 -12.11
CA ALA A 269 -23.41 3.58 -13.36
C ALA A 269 -22.07 3.20 -14.02
N GLU A 270 -21.11 4.11 -14.01
CA GLU A 270 -19.78 3.87 -14.57
C GLU A 270 -18.99 2.85 -13.73
N ILE A 271 -19.15 2.90 -12.40
CA ILE A 271 -18.54 1.93 -11.49
C ILE A 271 -19.13 0.52 -11.71
N ALA A 272 -20.45 0.43 -11.91
CA ALA A 272 -21.14 -0.82 -12.17
C ALA A 272 -20.61 -1.53 -13.43
N VAL A 273 -20.45 -0.77 -14.50
CA VAL A 273 -19.87 -1.28 -15.77
C VAL A 273 -18.40 -1.65 -15.60
N LYS A 274 -17.62 -0.76 -14.98
CA LYS A 274 -16.16 -0.91 -14.83
C LYS A 274 -15.76 -2.13 -14.01
N LEU A 275 -16.52 -2.44 -12.93
CA LEU A 275 -16.15 -3.50 -11.98
C LEU A 275 -16.86 -4.81 -12.25
N CYS A 276 -18.10 -4.75 -12.71
CA CYS A 276 -18.95 -5.93 -12.71
C CYS A 276 -19.59 -6.21 -14.08
N ASP A 277 -19.35 -5.35 -15.07
CA ASP A 277 -20.06 -5.37 -16.36
C ASP A 277 -21.58 -5.53 -16.18
N GLN A 278 -22.13 -4.83 -15.19
CA GLN A 278 -23.52 -4.96 -14.78
C GLN A 278 -24.29 -3.66 -14.99
N THR A 279 -25.61 -3.81 -15.07
CA THR A 279 -26.48 -2.63 -14.99
C THR A 279 -26.39 -1.99 -13.61
N PRO A 280 -26.61 -0.67 -13.47
CA PRO A 280 -26.61 0.03 -12.19
C PRO A 280 -27.54 -0.59 -11.15
N SER A 281 -28.68 -1.11 -11.58
CA SER A 281 -29.67 -1.78 -10.71
C SER A 281 -29.15 -3.10 -10.14
N ASN A 282 -28.48 -3.90 -10.96
CA ASN A 282 -27.88 -5.17 -10.53
C ASN A 282 -26.71 -4.91 -9.58
N PHE A 283 -25.86 -3.97 -9.92
CA PHE A 283 -24.77 -3.54 -9.06
C PHE A 283 -25.26 -3.02 -7.71
N ALA A 284 -26.30 -2.18 -7.69
CA ALA A 284 -26.86 -1.67 -6.45
C ALA A 284 -27.41 -2.79 -5.54
N ARG A 285 -28.06 -3.80 -6.13
CA ARG A 285 -28.53 -4.99 -5.39
C ARG A 285 -27.35 -5.82 -4.87
N PHE A 286 -26.35 -6.06 -5.69
CA PHE A 286 -25.14 -6.76 -5.29
C PHE A 286 -24.43 -6.03 -4.15
N PHE A 287 -24.18 -4.73 -4.30
CA PHE A 287 -23.52 -3.91 -3.27
C PHE A 287 -24.31 -3.94 -1.94
N LYS A 288 -25.64 -3.76 -2.01
CA LYS A 288 -26.50 -3.81 -0.81
C LYS A 288 -26.50 -5.19 -0.16
N SER A 289 -26.52 -6.28 -0.92
CA SER A 289 -26.47 -7.64 -0.37
C SER A 289 -25.17 -7.92 0.38
N GLN A 290 -24.07 -7.30 -0.01
CA GLN A 290 -22.74 -7.50 0.59
C GLN A 290 -22.44 -6.51 1.73
N THR A 291 -23.06 -5.33 1.73
CA THR A 291 -22.71 -4.24 2.67
C THR A 291 -23.85 -3.82 3.58
N GLY A 292 -25.07 -4.27 3.31
CA GLY A 292 -26.29 -3.86 4.02
C GLY A 292 -26.92 -2.55 3.53
N ILE A 293 -26.17 -1.70 2.81
CA ILE A 293 -26.62 -0.38 2.33
C ILE A 293 -26.39 -0.24 0.82
N THR A 294 -27.11 0.66 0.17
CA THR A 294 -26.95 0.94 -1.25
C THR A 294 -25.68 1.76 -1.54
N PRO A 295 -25.13 1.75 -2.78
CA PRO A 295 -24.04 2.63 -3.15
C PRO A 295 -24.32 4.12 -2.91
N LYS A 296 -25.57 4.54 -3.09
CA LYS A 296 -26.00 5.91 -2.87
C LYS A 296 -25.98 6.29 -1.37
N GLU A 297 -26.51 5.40 -0.51
CA GLU A 297 -26.44 5.56 0.93
C GLU A 297 -25.00 5.57 1.44
N TYR A 298 -24.14 4.71 0.86
CA TYR A 298 -22.72 4.69 1.18
C TYR A 298 -22.04 6.05 0.88
N LEU A 299 -22.32 6.65 -0.29
CA LEU A 299 -21.81 7.98 -0.65
C LEU A 299 -22.31 9.12 0.28
N GLN A 300 -23.47 8.95 0.90
CA GLN A 300 -24.02 9.97 1.80
C GLN A 300 -23.42 9.94 3.22
N GLN A 301 -22.69 8.86 3.56
CA GLN A 301 -22.02 8.72 4.86
C GLN A 301 -20.68 9.47 4.91
N TYR A 302 -20.20 9.95 3.77
CA TYR A 302 -18.92 10.66 3.59
C TYR A 302 -19.14 11.99 2.87
#